data_006f117fc1cd512240e0c3d19cd22b9d
#
_entry.id   006f117fc1cd512240e0c3d19cd22b9d
#
_cell.length_a   1.000
_cell.length_b   1.000
_cell.length_c   1.000
_cell.angle_alpha   90.00
_cell.angle_beta   90.00
_cell.angle_gamma   90.00
#
_symmetry.space_group_name_H-M   'P 1'
#
loop_
_entity.id
_entity.type
_entity.pdbx_description
1 polymer ?
#
loop_
_entity_poly.entity_id
_entity_poly.type
_entity_poly.pdbx_seq_one_letter_code
_entity_poly.pdbx_strand_id
1 'polypeptide(L)'
;MLGLSSAYELARRNLSVVLIESGRVGARQSGRNLGFVRQQGRALAELPMMMTASQRWRGLGDELGSDVEWQMGGNLRLTNDPELASRYERWVADAASLGLDSRVVSRAEVASILPGVSEKWLLGIFTASDGQADPIATCRAYTAALRARGVQVCEGVPVRTIMLAGGTVAGVMTAVGEVKAGIVVLAAGSGTSRLASGAGVEIPRQLVRQTVVLTEPVPAVTEAAAWTGELFVRQDVRGCLRLAASARNEIVLDPAGIRHARRFLASYLANRSQLRLRTGAASLARAALRPLQSTSGDELSPQPSFDDVRFCLERAQRYFPSLGEVRLRRAWAGEIDATPDGLPVIDGRGGPGGLVIAAGMSGHGFGLAPVVGNIVADIAEGAEPGFDLRPFRVARFHDGSHLEPAHLV
;
A
#
# COMPACT_ATOMS: atom_id res chain seq x y z
N MET A 1 -5.35 4.99 -5.15
CA MET A 1 -4.33 4.62 -6.16
C MET A 1 -4.86 3.55 -7.10
N LEU A 2 -5.30 2.39 -6.60
CA LEU A 2 -5.82 1.32 -7.45
C LEU A 2 -7.02 1.76 -8.31
N GLY A 3 -7.98 2.48 -7.72
CA GLY A 3 -9.10 3.02 -8.50
C GLY A 3 -8.66 3.99 -9.60
N LEU A 4 -7.62 4.80 -9.34
CA LEU A 4 -7.06 5.72 -10.33
C LEU A 4 -6.42 4.96 -11.50
N SER A 5 -5.54 3.99 -11.20
CA SER A 5 -4.88 3.20 -12.23
C SER A 5 -5.86 2.32 -13.01
N SER A 6 -6.85 1.72 -12.33
CA SER A 6 -7.90 0.94 -13.01
C SER A 6 -8.75 1.82 -13.94
N ALA A 7 -9.19 2.99 -13.46
CA ALA A 7 -9.95 3.92 -14.29
C ALA A 7 -9.15 4.40 -15.51
N TYR A 8 -7.83 4.63 -15.32
CA TYR A 8 -6.94 5.04 -16.39
C TYR A 8 -6.80 3.94 -17.47
N GLU A 9 -6.58 2.68 -17.06
CA GLU A 9 -6.45 1.57 -17.99
C GLU A 9 -7.76 1.28 -18.73
N LEU A 10 -8.90 1.33 -18.03
CA LEU A 10 -10.22 1.18 -18.65
C LEU A 10 -10.49 2.30 -19.67
N ALA A 11 -10.18 3.55 -19.32
CA ALA A 11 -10.34 4.68 -20.25
C ALA A 11 -9.40 4.60 -21.46
N ARG A 12 -8.16 4.08 -21.29
CA ARG A 12 -7.24 3.81 -22.41
C ARG A 12 -7.79 2.80 -23.40
N ARG A 13 -8.66 1.88 -22.94
CA ARG A 13 -9.33 0.87 -23.74
C ARG A 13 -10.68 1.35 -24.27
N ASN A 14 -10.95 2.66 -24.22
CA ASN A 14 -12.18 3.30 -24.69
C ASN A 14 -13.46 2.86 -23.97
N LEU A 15 -13.35 2.33 -22.74
CA LEU A 15 -14.52 2.06 -21.90
C LEU A 15 -15.03 3.37 -21.29
N SER A 16 -16.36 3.49 -21.14
CA SER A 16 -16.96 4.61 -20.42
C SER A 16 -16.76 4.44 -18.93
N VAL A 17 -16.07 5.39 -18.29
CA VAL A 17 -15.64 5.30 -16.89
C VAL A 17 -16.08 6.54 -16.13
N VAL A 18 -16.59 6.33 -14.91
CA VAL A 18 -16.71 7.35 -13.86
C VAL A 18 -15.91 6.90 -12.64
N LEU A 19 -15.07 7.78 -12.10
CA LEU A 19 -14.35 7.54 -10.86
C LEU A 19 -15.06 8.26 -9.72
N ILE A 20 -15.42 7.53 -8.65
CA ILE A 20 -16.14 8.07 -7.50
C ILE A 20 -15.25 7.94 -6.27
N GLU A 21 -14.95 9.06 -5.62
CA GLU A 21 -14.14 9.16 -4.41
C GLU A 21 -14.97 9.82 -3.29
N SER A 22 -14.99 9.19 -2.13
CA SER A 22 -15.77 9.67 -0.98
C SER A 22 -15.25 10.98 -0.38
N GLY A 23 -13.95 11.21 -0.49
CA GLY A 23 -13.29 12.43 -0.03
C GLY A 23 -12.60 13.14 -1.19
N ARG A 24 -11.31 13.44 -1.02
CA ARG A 24 -10.43 13.94 -2.08
C ARG A 24 -9.46 12.86 -2.52
N VAL A 25 -9.16 12.84 -3.81
CA VAL A 25 -8.16 11.92 -4.37
C VAL A 25 -6.83 12.10 -3.62
N GLY A 26 -6.25 10.98 -3.18
CA GLY A 26 -5.00 10.96 -2.43
C GLY A 26 -5.11 11.33 -0.94
N ALA A 27 -6.27 11.68 -0.42
CA ALA A 27 -6.42 12.10 0.98
C ALA A 27 -6.23 10.97 2.01
N ARG A 28 -6.38 9.72 1.58
CA ARG A 28 -6.27 8.53 2.43
C ARG A 28 -5.00 7.71 2.12
N GLN A 29 -5.09 6.38 2.14
CA GLN A 29 -3.99 5.44 1.94
C GLN A 29 -3.09 5.79 0.75
N SER A 30 -3.71 6.20 -0.37
CA SER A 30 -2.99 6.50 -1.62
C SER A 30 -1.96 7.63 -1.50
N GLY A 31 -2.24 8.68 -0.73
CA GLY A 31 -1.33 9.82 -0.56
C GLY A 31 -0.55 9.81 0.76
N ARG A 32 -0.80 8.85 1.65
CA ARG A 32 -0.22 8.81 3.00
C ARG A 32 0.86 7.77 3.19
N ASN A 33 1.17 6.98 2.15
CA ASN A 33 2.22 5.97 2.19
C ASN A 33 3.62 6.59 2.05
N LEU A 34 4.64 5.75 2.23
CA LEU A 34 6.04 6.17 2.13
C LEU A 34 6.50 6.46 0.70
N GLY A 35 5.82 5.93 -0.30
CA GLY A 35 6.19 6.09 -1.72
C GLY A 35 7.22 5.07 -2.21
N PHE A 36 7.38 3.95 -1.52
CA PHE A 36 8.24 2.86 -1.97
C PHE A 36 7.59 2.10 -3.13
N VAL A 37 8.35 1.91 -4.19
CA VAL A 37 8.07 0.98 -5.27
C VAL A 37 9.07 -0.16 -5.14
N ARG A 38 8.65 -1.22 -4.46
CA ARG A 38 9.57 -2.19 -3.91
C ARG A 38 9.16 -3.62 -4.26
N GLN A 39 10.07 -4.34 -4.93
CA GLN A 39 10.02 -5.76 -5.21
C GLN A 39 10.59 -6.57 -4.03
N GLN A 40 11.64 -6.03 -3.42
CA GLN A 40 12.37 -6.67 -2.34
C GLN A 40 11.46 -7.10 -1.18
N GLY A 41 11.59 -8.37 -0.77
CA GLY A 41 10.85 -8.94 0.37
C GLY A 41 9.35 -9.13 0.12
N ARG A 42 8.88 -9.15 -1.12
CA ARG A 42 7.51 -9.55 -1.46
C ARG A 42 7.35 -11.07 -1.41
N ALA A 43 6.12 -11.52 -1.21
CA ALA A 43 5.79 -12.93 -1.39
C ALA A 43 6.10 -13.35 -2.84
N LEU A 44 6.64 -14.55 -3.01
CA LEU A 44 7.06 -15.03 -4.34
C LEU A 44 5.88 -15.05 -5.33
N ALA A 45 4.66 -15.33 -4.87
CA ALA A 45 3.46 -15.28 -5.70
C ALA A 45 3.15 -13.86 -6.24
N GLU A 46 3.49 -12.81 -5.46
CA GLU A 46 3.27 -11.40 -5.84
C GLU A 46 4.40 -10.86 -6.72
N LEU A 47 5.59 -11.47 -6.64
CA LEU A 47 6.80 -10.94 -7.23
C LEU A 47 6.71 -10.71 -8.75
N PRO A 48 6.15 -11.61 -9.58
CA PRO A 48 6.01 -11.36 -11.03
C PRO A 48 5.22 -10.09 -11.35
N MET A 49 4.10 -9.84 -10.64
CA MET A 49 3.33 -8.61 -10.79
C MET A 49 4.14 -7.39 -10.38
N MET A 50 4.89 -7.49 -9.27
CA MET A 50 5.66 -6.36 -8.76
C MET A 50 6.86 -6.03 -9.67
N MET A 51 7.51 -7.04 -10.27
CA MET A 51 8.58 -6.83 -11.26
C MET A 51 8.06 -6.09 -12.49
N THR A 52 6.92 -6.51 -13.02
CA THR A 52 6.27 -5.81 -14.13
C THR A 52 5.83 -4.39 -13.73
N ALA A 53 5.31 -4.21 -12.51
CA ALA A 53 4.96 -2.88 -12.00
C ALA A 53 6.18 -1.97 -11.91
N SER A 54 7.31 -2.47 -11.38
CA SER A 54 8.55 -1.71 -11.27
C SER A 54 9.06 -1.23 -12.63
N GLN A 55 8.95 -2.08 -13.67
CA GLN A 55 9.29 -1.68 -15.03
C GLN A 55 8.37 -0.56 -15.55
N ARG A 56 7.06 -0.64 -15.29
CA ARG A 56 6.11 0.41 -15.70
C ARG A 56 6.34 1.73 -14.97
N TRP A 57 6.77 1.70 -13.71
CA TRP A 57 7.07 2.93 -12.97
C TRP A 57 8.12 3.79 -13.64
N ARG A 58 9.10 3.20 -14.34
CA ARG A 58 10.18 3.93 -15.04
C ARG A 58 9.67 4.89 -16.12
N GLY A 59 8.56 4.54 -16.78
CA GLY A 59 7.95 5.37 -17.83
C GLY A 59 6.63 6.00 -17.43
N LEU A 60 6.19 5.84 -16.17
CA LEU A 60 4.84 6.22 -15.75
C LEU A 60 4.61 7.74 -15.84
N GLY A 61 5.62 8.55 -15.54
CA GLY A 61 5.54 10.01 -15.66
C GLY A 61 5.26 10.44 -17.10
N ASP A 62 6.00 9.89 -18.04
CA ASP A 62 5.83 10.15 -19.48
C ASP A 62 4.45 9.66 -19.97
N GLU A 63 4.05 8.44 -19.55
CA GLU A 63 2.75 7.84 -19.88
C GLU A 63 1.57 8.73 -19.42
N LEU A 64 1.68 9.31 -18.22
CA LEU A 64 0.64 10.18 -17.64
C LEU A 64 0.77 11.66 -18.05
N GLY A 65 1.86 12.02 -18.72
CA GLY A 65 2.15 13.41 -19.09
C GLY A 65 2.40 14.32 -17.89
N SER A 66 2.90 13.77 -16.78
CA SER A 66 3.12 14.51 -15.52
C SER A 66 4.18 13.84 -14.68
N ASP A 67 5.04 14.62 -14.04
CA ASP A 67 6.09 14.12 -13.16
C ASP A 67 5.48 13.46 -11.91
N VAL A 68 5.87 12.21 -11.67
CA VAL A 68 5.51 11.42 -10.47
C VAL A 68 6.64 11.40 -9.43
N GLU A 69 7.70 12.16 -9.67
CA GLU A 69 8.92 12.22 -8.86
C GLU A 69 9.56 10.82 -8.71
N TRP A 70 9.63 10.07 -9.82
CA TRP A 70 10.22 8.74 -9.84
C TRP A 70 11.73 8.78 -9.69
N GLN A 71 12.26 7.97 -8.78
CA GLN A 71 13.70 7.77 -8.56
C GLN A 71 14.00 6.28 -8.46
N MET A 72 14.92 5.79 -9.28
CA MET A 72 15.39 4.40 -9.23
C MET A 72 16.71 4.33 -8.45
N GLY A 73 16.63 4.54 -7.13
CA GLY A 73 17.78 4.47 -6.22
C GLY A 73 18.00 3.10 -5.59
N GLY A 74 17.14 2.13 -5.87
CA GLY A 74 17.14 0.82 -5.25
C GLY A 74 16.47 0.80 -3.87
N ASN A 75 16.45 -0.40 -3.26
CA ASN A 75 15.98 -0.61 -1.89
C ASN A 75 17.03 -1.40 -1.10
N LEU A 76 17.39 -0.88 0.07
CA LEU A 76 18.32 -1.49 1.01
C LEU A 76 17.58 -1.95 2.26
N ARG A 77 17.71 -3.21 2.63
CA ARG A 77 17.17 -3.74 3.87
C ARG A 77 18.30 -4.29 4.73
N LEU A 78 18.29 -3.92 6.01
CA LEU A 78 19.38 -4.19 6.94
C LEU A 78 18.83 -4.91 8.18
N THR A 79 19.61 -5.83 8.75
CA THR A 79 19.26 -6.53 9.98
C THR A 79 20.46 -6.84 10.85
N ASN A 80 20.21 -6.88 12.17
CA ASN A 80 21.13 -7.43 13.18
C ASN A 80 20.59 -8.72 13.81
N ASP A 81 19.42 -9.19 13.36
CA ASP A 81 18.83 -10.44 13.80
C ASP A 81 19.32 -11.60 12.92
N PRO A 82 20.01 -12.64 13.47
CA PRO A 82 20.54 -13.76 12.71
C PRO A 82 19.47 -14.61 12.02
N GLU A 83 18.29 -14.76 12.65
CA GLU A 83 17.19 -15.53 12.05
C GLU A 83 16.63 -14.80 10.83
N LEU A 84 16.46 -13.48 10.97
CA LEU A 84 16.00 -12.63 9.88
C LEU A 84 17.05 -12.56 8.76
N ALA A 85 18.33 -12.53 9.09
CA ALA A 85 19.42 -12.60 8.10
C ALA A 85 19.32 -13.88 7.26
N SER A 86 19.20 -15.04 7.90
CA SER A 86 19.04 -16.32 7.20
C SER A 86 17.78 -16.38 6.33
N ARG A 87 16.70 -15.71 6.76
CA ARG A 87 15.48 -15.58 5.94
C ARG A 87 15.71 -14.69 4.72
N TYR A 88 16.45 -13.61 4.86
CA TYR A 88 16.80 -12.73 3.74
C TYR A 88 17.66 -13.44 2.70
N GLU A 89 18.64 -14.22 3.12
CA GLU A 89 19.49 -15.02 2.21
C GLU A 89 18.65 -16.01 1.42
N ARG A 90 17.77 -16.77 2.07
CA ARG A 90 16.85 -17.69 1.38
C ARG A 90 15.94 -16.95 0.40
N TRP A 91 15.33 -15.85 0.85
CA TRP A 91 14.46 -15.05 -0.02
C TRP A 91 15.22 -14.52 -1.26
N VAL A 92 16.46 -14.08 -1.10
CA VAL A 92 17.31 -13.63 -2.24
C VAL A 92 17.52 -14.77 -3.23
N ALA A 93 17.82 -15.97 -2.75
CA ALA A 93 18.01 -17.15 -3.61
C ALA A 93 16.72 -17.51 -4.38
N ASP A 94 15.57 -17.50 -3.68
CA ASP A 94 14.26 -17.77 -4.29
C ASP A 94 13.88 -16.70 -5.32
N ALA A 95 14.07 -15.42 -5.00
CA ALA A 95 13.78 -14.29 -5.88
C ALA A 95 14.69 -14.27 -7.13
N ALA A 96 15.95 -14.70 -6.99
CA ALA A 96 16.88 -14.84 -8.12
C ALA A 96 16.39 -15.86 -9.14
N SER A 97 15.71 -16.93 -8.70
CA SER A 97 15.11 -17.93 -9.60
C SER A 97 14.00 -17.34 -10.50
N LEU A 98 13.40 -16.23 -10.07
CA LEU A 98 12.41 -15.45 -10.82
C LEU A 98 13.04 -14.29 -11.63
N GLY A 99 14.37 -14.14 -11.59
CA GLY A 99 15.09 -13.13 -12.34
C GLY A 99 15.19 -11.77 -11.65
N LEU A 100 14.91 -11.67 -10.34
CA LEU A 100 15.07 -10.42 -9.60
C LEU A 100 16.57 -10.19 -9.27
N ASP A 101 17.01 -8.94 -9.38
CA ASP A 101 18.38 -8.46 -9.12
C ASP A 101 18.71 -8.24 -7.63
N SER A 102 17.96 -8.85 -6.72
CA SER A 102 18.24 -8.79 -5.28
C SER A 102 19.51 -9.56 -4.93
N ARG A 103 20.35 -8.96 -4.09
CA ARG A 103 21.59 -9.58 -3.64
C ARG A 103 21.93 -9.25 -2.19
N VAL A 104 22.67 -10.11 -1.55
CA VAL A 104 23.32 -9.80 -0.28
C VAL A 104 24.41 -8.76 -0.50
N VAL A 105 24.57 -7.83 0.41
CA VAL A 105 25.56 -6.75 0.33
C VAL A 105 26.49 -6.77 1.55
N SER A 106 27.76 -6.51 1.29
CA SER A 106 28.80 -6.37 2.30
C SER A 106 28.65 -5.05 3.08
N ARG A 107 29.34 -4.94 4.21
CA ARG A 107 29.39 -3.69 5.00
C ARG A 107 29.96 -2.51 4.20
N ALA A 108 30.94 -2.75 3.34
CA ALA A 108 31.52 -1.71 2.50
C ALA A 108 30.48 -1.19 1.49
N GLU A 109 29.70 -2.08 0.90
CA GLU A 109 28.61 -1.73 -0.01
C GLU A 109 27.47 -1.01 0.71
N VAL A 110 27.11 -1.43 1.94
CA VAL A 110 26.14 -0.69 2.76
C VAL A 110 26.62 0.74 3.01
N ALA A 111 27.89 0.95 3.35
CA ALA A 111 28.46 2.28 3.55
C ALA A 111 28.49 3.12 2.26
N SER A 112 28.58 2.50 1.10
CA SER A 112 28.49 3.18 -0.20
C SER A 112 27.05 3.57 -0.54
N ILE A 113 26.07 2.69 -0.28
CA ILE A 113 24.64 2.93 -0.57
C ILE A 113 24.05 3.92 0.43
N LEU A 114 24.50 3.88 1.69
CA LEU A 114 24.00 4.69 2.80
C LEU A 114 25.18 5.44 3.45
N PRO A 115 25.79 6.41 2.76
CA PRO A 115 26.97 7.11 3.24
C PRO A 115 26.72 7.86 4.54
N GLY A 116 27.72 7.84 5.43
CA GLY A 116 27.65 8.53 6.72
C GLY A 116 26.78 7.84 7.79
N VAL A 117 26.25 6.66 7.50
CA VAL A 117 25.50 5.89 8.50
C VAL A 117 26.44 5.41 9.62
N SER A 118 26.05 5.66 10.88
CA SER A 118 26.89 5.37 12.06
C SER A 118 26.80 3.93 12.56
N GLU A 119 25.73 3.23 12.19
CA GLU A 119 25.43 1.87 12.68
C GLU A 119 26.09 0.81 11.81
N LYS A 120 26.33 -0.37 12.41
CA LYS A 120 26.80 -1.56 11.71
C LYS A 120 25.70 -2.63 11.75
N TRP A 121 25.51 -3.33 10.65
CA TRP A 121 24.53 -4.41 10.54
C TRP A 121 25.21 -5.75 10.28
N LEU A 122 24.54 -6.83 10.71
CA LEU A 122 24.96 -8.20 10.47
C LEU A 122 24.89 -8.52 8.98
N LEU A 123 23.74 -8.18 8.35
CA LEU A 123 23.46 -8.45 6.96
C LEU A 123 22.64 -7.32 6.32
N GLY A 124 22.92 -7.07 5.05
CA GLY A 124 22.11 -6.24 4.18
C GLY A 124 21.72 -6.97 2.90
N ILE A 125 20.55 -6.68 2.36
CA ILE A 125 20.16 -7.05 1.00
C ILE A 125 19.81 -5.79 0.21
N PHE A 126 20.17 -5.78 -1.07
CA PHE A 126 19.94 -4.65 -1.97
C PHE A 126 19.32 -5.12 -3.27
N THR A 127 18.29 -4.38 -3.73
CA THR A 127 17.63 -4.59 -5.01
C THR A 127 17.73 -3.29 -5.81
N ALA A 128 18.60 -3.29 -6.82
CA ALA A 128 18.93 -2.07 -7.57
C ALA A 128 17.74 -1.58 -8.44
N SER A 129 16.92 -2.51 -8.93
CA SER A 129 15.76 -2.21 -9.77
C SER A 129 14.55 -1.65 -9.02
N ASP A 130 14.60 -1.60 -7.68
CA ASP A 130 13.60 -0.93 -6.85
C ASP A 130 13.74 0.60 -6.93
N GLY A 131 12.67 1.30 -6.53
CA GLY A 131 12.67 2.74 -6.54
C GLY A 131 11.64 3.35 -5.61
N GLN A 132 11.39 4.63 -5.84
CA GLN A 132 10.45 5.42 -5.07
C GLN A 132 9.80 6.50 -5.92
N ALA A 133 8.61 6.95 -5.52
CA ALA A 133 7.90 8.05 -6.17
C ALA A 133 7.12 8.87 -5.14
N ASP A 134 6.66 10.07 -5.49
CA ASP A 134 5.80 10.83 -4.59
C ASP A 134 4.34 10.38 -4.73
N PRO A 135 3.70 9.92 -3.63
CA PRO A 135 2.33 9.43 -3.67
C PRO A 135 1.30 10.48 -4.08
N ILE A 136 1.50 11.74 -3.69
CA ILE A 136 0.58 12.83 -4.02
C ILE A 136 0.78 13.27 -5.47
N ALA A 137 2.03 13.41 -5.93
CA ALA A 137 2.33 13.72 -7.32
C ALA A 137 1.73 12.64 -8.25
N THR A 138 1.90 11.37 -7.90
CA THR A 138 1.32 10.24 -8.65
C THR A 138 -0.21 10.28 -8.69
N CYS A 139 -0.88 10.56 -7.55
CA CYS A 139 -2.34 10.73 -7.54
C CYS A 139 -2.80 11.86 -8.44
N ARG A 140 -2.07 12.99 -8.44
CA ARG A 140 -2.36 14.16 -9.29
C ARG A 140 -2.15 13.83 -10.77
N ALA A 141 -1.06 13.14 -11.11
CA ALA A 141 -0.74 12.73 -12.46
C ALA A 141 -1.85 11.85 -13.06
N TYR A 142 -2.25 10.80 -12.36
CA TYR A 142 -3.39 9.96 -12.79
C TYR A 142 -4.68 10.76 -12.93
N THR A 143 -4.98 11.65 -11.98
CA THR A 143 -6.20 12.48 -12.02
C THR A 143 -6.21 13.41 -13.23
N ALA A 144 -5.08 14.04 -13.54
CA ALA A 144 -4.93 14.89 -14.71
C ALA A 144 -5.10 14.09 -16.01
N ALA A 145 -4.44 12.93 -16.12
CA ALA A 145 -4.53 12.04 -17.26
C ALA A 145 -5.96 11.49 -17.48
N LEU A 146 -6.70 11.19 -16.42
CA LEU A 146 -8.11 10.77 -16.47
C LEU A 146 -8.99 11.90 -17.02
N ARG A 147 -8.85 13.11 -16.47
CA ARG A 147 -9.61 14.29 -16.91
C ARG A 147 -9.33 14.64 -18.37
N ALA A 148 -8.07 14.55 -18.80
CA ALA A 148 -7.67 14.75 -20.21
C ALA A 148 -8.33 13.73 -21.17
N ARG A 149 -8.69 12.54 -20.67
CA ARG A 149 -9.45 11.51 -21.41
C ARG A 149 -10.97 11.63 -21.26
N GLY A 150 -11.47 12.71 -20.66
CA GLY A 150 -12.90 12.93 -20.47
C GLY A 150 -13.52 12.08 -19.34
N VAL A 151 -12.73 11.41 -18.52
CA VAL A 151 -13.25 10.65 -17.37
C VAL A 151 -13.75 11.62 -16.32
N GLN A 152 -14.98 11.44 -15.88
CA GLN A 152 -15.54 12.20 -14.77
C GLN A 152 -14.98 11.70 -13.43
N VAL A 153 -14.26 12.57 -12.72
CA VAL A 153 -13.72 12.30 -11.39
C VAL A 153 -14.59 13.04 -10.37
N CYS A 154 -15.44 12.28 -9.65
CA CYS A 154 -16.36 12.77 -8.66
C CYS A 154 -15.75 12.66 -7.26
N GLU A 155 -15.29 13.77 -6.70
CA GLU A 155 -14.76 13.86 -5.33
C GLU A 155 -15.86 14.31 -4.35
N GLY A 156 -15.76 13.91 -3.08
CA GLY A 156 -16.75 14.22 -2.05
C GLY A 156 -18.07 13.45 -2.21
N VAL A 157 -18.08 12.35 -2.97
CA VAL A 157 -19.29 11.56 -3.27
C VAL A 157 -19.17 10.16 -2.65
N PRO A 158 -19.67 9.94 -1.43
CA PRO A 158 -19.65 8.63 -0.80
C PRO A 158 -20.55 7.61 -1.50
N VAL A 159 -20.00 6.43 -1.81
CA VAL A 159 -20.78 5.26 -2.21
C VAL A 159 -21.34 4.58 -0.96
N ARG A 160 -22.65 4.37 -0.92
CA ARG A 160 -23.36 3.72 0.18
C ARG A 160 -23.45 2.21 -0.01
N THR A 161 -23.89 1.77 -1.19
CA THR A 161 -24.09 0.36 -1.53
C THR A 161 -23.78 0.10 -3.01
N ILE A 162 -23.47 -1.16 -3.32
CA ILE A 162 -23.46 -1.68 -4.69
C ILE A 162 -24.89 -2.14 -4.99
N MET A 163 -25.43 -1.72 -6.14
CA MET A 163 -26.75 -2.12 -6.60
C MET A 163 -26.67 -3.40 -7.39
N LEU A 164 -27.54 -4.36 -7.09
CA LEU A 164 -27.60 -5.66 -7.76
C LEU A 164 -28.98 -5.85 -8.41
N ALA A 165 -28.99 -6.46 -9.59
CA ALA A 165 -30.19 -6.90 -10.29
C ALA A 165 -29.95 -8.28 -10.88
N GLY A 166 -30.76 -9.27 -10.54
CA GLY A 166 -30.64 -10.64 -11.05
C GLY A 166 -29.28 -11.32 -10.75
N GLY A 167 -28.65 -10.98 -9.61
CA GLY A 167 -27.34 -11.53 -9.22
C GLY A 167 -26.14 -10.88 -9.90
N THR A 168 -26.33 -9.83 -10.69
CA THR A 168 -25.27 -9.05 -11.33
C THR A 168 -25.28 -7.60 -10.83
N VAL A 169 -24.16 -6.91 -11.01
CA VAL A 169 -24.04 -5.49 -10.71
C VAL A 169 -24.93 -4.66 -11.64
N ALA A 170 -25.67 -3.71 -11.08
CA ALA A 170 -26.48 -2.73 -11.81
C ALA A 170 -25.93 -1.29 -11.64
N GLY A 171 -24.96 -1.10 -10.74
CA GLY A 171 -24.37 0.19 -10.45
C GLY A 171 -24.09 0.39 -8.97
N VAL A 172 -24.05 1.64 -8.55
CA VAL A 172 -23.84 2.02 -7.15
C VAL A 172 -24.83 3.08 -6.71
N MET A 173 -25.29 3.02 -5.46
CA MET A 173 -26.02 4.07 -4.79
C MET A 173 -25.03 4.99 -4.08
N THR A 174 -25.06 6.26 -4.42
CA THR A 174 -24.23 7.29 -3.80
C THR A 174 -25.03 8.19 -2.85
N ALA A 175 -24.36 9.11 -2.19
CA ALA A 175 -25.02 10.12 -1.37
C ALA A 175 -25.88 11.12 -2.20
N VAL A 176 -25.59 11.24 -3.51
CA VAL A 176 -26.25 12.19 -4.42
C VAL A 176 -27.13 11.51 -5.48
N GLY A 177 -27.32 10.20 -5.39
CA GLY A 177 -28.19 9.44 -6.30
C GLY A 177 -27.53 8.19 -6.86
N GLU A 178 -28.23 7.53 -7.78
CA GLU A 178 -27.79 6.31 -8.44
C GLU A 178 -26.78 6.61 -9.57
N VAL A 179 -25.80 5.75 -9.70
CA VAL A 179 -24.91 5.66 -10.87
C VAL A 179 -25.02 4.27 -11.43
N LYS A 180 -25.63 4.15 -12.59
CA LYS A 180 -25.81 2.86 -13.31
C LYS A 180 -24.50 2.44 -13.97
N ALA A 181 -24.13 1.17 -13.83
CA ALA A 181 -22.98 0.58 -14.45
C ALA A 181 -23.12 -0.94 -14.54
N GLY A 182 -22.67 -1.54 -15.63
CA GLY A 182 -22.59 -3.00 -15.76
C GLY A 182 -21.38 -3.60 -15.05
N ILE A 183 -20.37 -2.79 -14.75
CA ILE A 183 -19.16 -3.20 -14.03
C ILE A 183 -18.89 -2.19 -12.94
N VAL A 184 -18.59 -2.69 -11.74
CA VAL A 184 -18.11 -1.89 -10.62
C VAL A 184 -16.75 -2.39 -10.17
N VAL A 185 -15.75 -1.53 -10.26
CA VAL A 185 -14.40 -1.78 -9.70
C VAL A 185 -14.38 -1.29 -8.26
N LEU A 186 -14.29 -2.21 -7.32
CA LEU A 186 -14.27 -1.92 -5.90
C LEU A 186 -12.83 -1.78 -5.39
N ALA A 187 -12.34 -0.54 -5.39
CA ALA A 187 -11.00 -0.15 -4.97
C ALA A 187 -11.04 0.92 -3.86
N ALA A 188 -12.00 0.80 -2.93
CA ALA A 188 -12.32 1.80 -1.91
C ALA A 188 -11.42 1.74 -0.66
N GLY A 189 -10.21 1.14 -0.75
CA GLY A 189 -9.26 1.02 0.34
C GLY A 189 -9.89 0.39 1.58
N SER A 190 -9.75 1.02 2.75
CA SER A 190 -10.34 0.53 4.00
C SER A 190 -11.87 0.43 3.99
N GLY A 191 -12.55 1.06 3.05
CA GLY A 191 -14.01 0.97 2.85
C GLY A 191 -14.46 -0.25 2.06
N THR A 192 -13.54 -0.94 1.39
CA THR A 192 -13.87 -2.05 0.47
C THR A 192 -14.60 -3.19 1.17
N SER A 193 -14.12 -3.66 2.32
CA SER A 193 -14.76 -4.79 3.01
C SER A 193 -16.23 -4.51 3.39
N ARG A 194 -16.57 -3.27 3.73
CA ARG A 194 -17.95 -2.88 4.01
C ARG A 194 -18.84 -2.93 2.76
N LEU A 195 -18.37 -2.37 1.66
CA LEU A 195 -19.12 -2.35 0.40
C LEU A 195 -19.24 -3.77 -0.17
N ALA A 196 -18.18 -4.56 -0.13
CA ALA A 196 -18.15 -5.95 -0.56
C ALA A 196 -19.15 -6.81 0.25
N SER A 197 -19.17 -6.64 1.58
CA SER A 197 -20.12 -7.35 2.46
C SER A 197 -21.57 -7.04 2.10
N GLY A 198 -21.91 -5.79 1.73
CA GLY A 198 -23.22 -5.41 1.22
C GLY A 198 -23.59 -6.07 -0.11
N ALA A 199 -22.62 -6.56 -0.86
CA ALA A 199 -22.79 -7.35 -2.09
C ALA A 199 -22.62 -8.87 -1.87
N GLY A 200 -22.59 -9.33 -0.62
CA GLY A 200 -22.45 -10.75 -0.26
C GLY A 200 -21.01 -11.28 -0.30
N VAL A 201 -20.00 -10.42 -0.40
CA VAL A 201 -18.59 -10.82 -0.46
C VAL A 201 -17.88 -10.48 0.85
N GLU A 202 -17.35 -11.48 1.53
CA GLU A 202 -16.62 -11.28 2.79
C GLU A 202 -15.10 -11.26 2.56
N ILE A 203 -14.48 -10.13 2.90
CA ILE A 203 -13.03 -9.94 2.81
C ILE A 203 -12.49 -9.69 4.22
N PRO A 204 -11.76 -10.64 4.82
CA PRO A 204 -11.11 -10.44 6.10
C PRO A 204 -10.07 -9.32 6.02
N ARG A 205 -10.17 -8.35 6.90
CA ARG A 205 -9.18 -7.27 6.99
C ARG A 205 -8.89 -6.89 8.43
N GLN A 206 -7.67 -6.45 8.65
CA GLN A 206 -7.23 -5.77 9.86
C GLN A 206 -6.61 -4.42 9.47
N LEU A 207 -7.07 -3.35 10.10
CA LEU A 207 -6.41 -2.06 9.91
C LEU A 207 -5.20 -1.93 10.82
N VAL A 208 -4.10 -1.49 10.23
CA VAL A 208 -2.86 -1.17 10.93
C VAL A 208 -2.52 0.29 10.66
N ARG A 209 -2.28 1.06 11.72
CA ARG A 209 -1.91 2.47 11.63
C ARG A 209 -0.39 2.62 11.75
N GLN A 210 0.18 3.45 10.88
CA GLN A 210 1.58 3.83 10.92
C GLN A 210 1.72 5.34 10.87
N THR A 211 2.61 5.90 11.71
CA THR A 211 2.98 7.31 11.66
C THR A 211 4.10 7.52 10.65
N VAL A 212 3.94 8.53 9.80
CA VAL A 212 4.92 8.96 8.80
C VAL A 212 5.37 10.39 9.15
N VAL A 213 6.66 10.61 9.08
CA VAL A 213 7.33 11.89 9.35
C VAL A 213 7.98 12.40 8.07
N LEU A 214 7.80 13.67 7.77
CA LEU A 214 8.52 14.40 6.74
C LEU A 214 9.38 15.47 7.44
N THR A 215 10.67 15.48 7.15
CA THR A 215 11.61 16.46 7.72
C THR A 215 11.67 17.72 6.88
N GLU A 216 12.24 18.80 7.42
CA GLU A 216 12.80 19.85 6.58
C GLU A 216 13.90 19.26 5.68
N PRO A 217 14.24 19.94 4.57
CA PRO A 217 15.32 19.48 3.69
C PRO A 217 16.63 19.31 4.44
N VAL A 218 17.35 18.24 4.14
CA VAL A 218 18.69 17.95 4.67
C VAL A 218 19.64 17.66 3.52
N PRO A 219 20.97 17.70 3.73
CA PRO A 219 21.94 17.26 2.73
C PRO A 219 21.64 15.86 2.21
N ALA A 220 22.12 15.54 1.00
CA ALA A 220 21.93 14.23 0.40
C ALA A 220 22.49 13.11 1.30
N VAL A 221 21.63 12.15 1.63
CA VAL A 221 21.95 10.98 2.46
C VAL A 221 22.06 9.74 1.62
N THR A 222 21.05 9.50 0.77
CA THR A 222 20.97 8.30 -0.06
C THR A 222 19.92 8.48 -1.15
N GLU A 223 20.17 7.87 -2.31
CA GLU A 223 19.16 7.71 -3.36
C GLU A 223 18.27 6.48 -3.10
N ALA A 224 18.77 5.52 -2.35
CA ALA A 224 18.06 4.29 -2.04
C ALA A 224 16.97 4.51 -0.98
N ALA A 225 15.85 3.85 -1.15
CA ALA A 225 14.94 3.63 -0.05
C ALA A 225 15.57 2.60 0.91
N ALA A 226 15.58 2.87 2.21
CA ALA A 226 16.23 2.01 3.18
C ALA A 226 15.29 1.58 4.31
N TRP A 227 15.47 0.35 4.78
CA TRP A 227 14.90 -0.14 6.02
C TRP A 227 16.00 -0.70 6.93
N THR A 228 16.17 -0.07 8.07
CA THR A 228 17.27 -0.34 9.01
C THR A 228 16.88 -1.31 10.13
N GLY A 229 15.74 -1.99 10.02
CA GLY A 229 15.16 -2.80 11.09
C GLY A 229 14.32 -1.99 12.08
N GLU A 230 14.67 -0.76 12.38
CA GLU A 230 13.91 0.14 13.26
C GLU A 230 13.19 1.27 12.49
N LEU A 231 13.76 1.72 11.38
CA LEU A 231 13.32 2.89 10.63
C LEU A 231 13.26 2.62 9.14
N PHE A 232 12.16 2.99 8.52
CA PHE A 232 12.07 3.22 7.08
C PHE A 232 12.56 4.63 6.78
N VAL A 233 13.46 4.75 5.79
CA VAL A 233 14.05 6.02 5.36
C VAL A 233 14.01 6.12 3.86
N ARG A 234 13.55 7.23 3.34
CA ARG A 234 13.82 7.66 1.97
C ARG A 234 14.02 9.15 1.89
N GLN A 235 14.82 9.63 0.97
CA GLN A 235 14.96 11.05 0.67
C GLN A 235 14.22 11.39 -0.63
N ASP A 236 13.40 12.43 -0.61
CA ASP A 236 12.68 12.88 -1.81
C ASP A 236 13.53 13.85 -2.65
N VAL A 237 13.06 14.18 -3.84
CA VAL A 237 13.74 15.10 -4.77
C VAL A 237 13.98 16.52 -4.20
N ARG A 238 13.30 16.88 -3.12
CA ARG A 238 13.44 18.15 -2.42
C ARG A 238 14.43 18.09 -1.24
N GLY A 239 15.05 16.93 -1.04
CA GLY A 239 15.97 16.69 0.07
C GLY A 239 15.29 16.38 1.42
N CYS A 240 13.96 16.27 1.48
CA CYS A 240 13.27 15.94 2.71
C CYS A 240 13.37 14.43 2.99
N LEU A 241 13.65 14.04 4.24
CA LEU A 241 13.54 12.64 4.64
C LEU A 241 12.09 12.30 4.94
N ARG A 242 11.61 11.19 4.38
CA ARG A 242 10.35 10.58 4.74
C ARG A 242 10.65 9.33 5.58
N LEU A 243 10.18 9.36 6.83
CA LEU A 243 10.55 8.39 7.86
C LEU A 243 9.30 7.71 8.41
N ALA A 244 9.43 6.43 8.78
CA ALA A 244 8.44 5.74 9.61
C ALA A 244 9.11 4.66 10.46
N ALA A 245 8.64 4.48 11.69
CA ALA A 245 9.14 3.43 12.57
C ALA A 245 8.61 2.05 12.11
N SER A 246 9.48 1.07 11.93
CA SER A 246 9.09 -0.27 11.44
C SER A 246 8.39 -1.11 12.52
N ALA A 247 8.82 -1.00 13.78
CA ALA A 247 8.35 -1.83 14.89
C ALA A 247 7.33 -1.12 15.80
N ARG A 248 6.60 -0.11 15.30
CA ARG A 248 5.67 0.70 16.09
C ARG A 248 4.29 0.83 15.41
N ASN A 249 3.93 -0.18 14.66
CA ASN A 249 2.65 -0.23 13.97
C ASN A 249 1.51 -0.50 14.95
N GLU A 250 0.40 0.23 14.86
CA GLU A 250 -0.72 0.10 15.78
C GLU A 250 -1.89 -0.63 15.12
N ILE A 251 -2.35 -1.71 15.75
CA ILE A 251 -3.60 -2.37 15.35
C ILE A 251 -4.77 -1.44 15.68
N VAL A 252 -5.57 -1.13 14.68
CA VAL A 252 -6.80 -0.35 14.85
C VAL A 252 -7.95 -1.32 15.10
N LEU A 253 -8.52 -1.23 16.32
CA LEU A 253 -9.72 -2.01 16.64
C LEU A 253 -10.91 -1.39 15.92
N ASP A 254 -11.56 -2.17 15.08
CA ASP A 254 -12.84 -1.83 14.46
C ASP A 254 -13.71 -3.09 14.35
N PRO A 255 -15.03 -2.96 14.12
CA PRO A 255 -15.94 -4.12 14.10
C PRO A 255 -15.53 -5.21 13.09
N ALA A 256 -14.97 -4.83 11.94
CA ALA A 256 -14.52 -5.79 10.93
C ALA A 256 -13.28 -6.55 11.40
N GLY A 257 -12.27 -5.86 11.96
CA GLY A 257 -11.08 -6.49 12.53
C GLY A 257 -11.40 -7.41 13.69
N ILE A 258 -12.34 -7.03 14.56
CA ILE A 258 -12.79 -7.88 15.68
C ILE A 258 -13.48 -9.14 15.16
N ARG A 259 -14.37 -9.02 14.16
CA ARG A 259 -15.07 -10.17 13.54
C ARG A 259 -14.09 -11.20 13.00
N HIS A 260 -12.99 -10.74 12.38
CA HIS A 260 -12.01 -11.59 11.73
C HIS A 260 -10.77 -11.90 12.58
N ALA A 261 -10.72 -11.48 13.85
CA ALA A 261 -9.54 -11.56 14.72
C ALA A 261 -8.88 -12.96 14.74
N ARG A 262 -9.68 -14.03 14.74
CA ARG A 262 -9.16 -15.41 14.72
C ARG A 262 -8.32 -15.72 13.48
N ARG A 263 -8.67 -15.15 12.32
CA ARG A 263 -7.95 -15.35 11.05
C ARG A 263 -6.59 -14.67 11.06
N PHE A 264 -6.43 -13.63 11.89
CA PHE A 264 -5.19 -12.86 12.02
C PHE A 264 -4.26 -13.35 13.14
N LEU A 265 -4.67 -14.36 13.92
CA LEU A 265 -3.91 -14.79 15.09
C LEU A 265 -2.49 -15.25 14.71
N ALA A 266 -2.34 -16.07 13.67
CA ALA A 266 -1.04 -16.56 13.21
C ALA A 266 -0.14 -15.39 12.77
N SER A 267 -0.66 -14.47 11.96
CA SER A 267 0.06 -13.27 11.50
C SER A 267 0.39 -12.31 12.65
N TYR A 268 -0.51 -12.18 13.64
CA TYR A 268 -0.23 -11.40 14.85
C TYR A 268 0.93 -12.01 15.65
N LEU A 269 0.91 -13.33 15.88
CA LEU A 269 1.99 -14.01 16.60
C LEU A 269 3.34 -13.91 15.88
N ALA A 270 3.35 -14.02 14.55
CA ALA A 270 4.54 -13.88 13.74
C ALA A 270 5.13 -12.45 13.78
N ASN A 271 4.29 -11.42 13.98
CA ASN A 271 4.69 -10.02 13.93
C ASN A 271 4.52 -9.27 15.27
N ARG A 272 4.33 -9.96 16.37
CA ARG A 272 4.01 -9.36 17.68
C ARG A 272 5.03 -8.31 18.17
N SER A 273 6.28 -8.44 17.78
CA SER A 273 7.35 -7.47 18.11
C SER A 273 7.21 -6.14 17.35
N GLN A 274 6.49 -6.14 16.23
CA GLN A 274 6.29 -4.97 15.36
C GLN A 274 4.91 -4.33 15.54
N LEU A 275 3.98 -5.01 16.22
CA LEU A 275 2.60 -4.60 16.37
C LEU A 275 2.30 -4.17 17.80
N ARG A 276 1.55 -3.08 17.94
CA ARG A 276 1.04 -2.58 19.21
C ARG A 276 -0.47 -2.60 19.21
N LEU A 277 -1.07 -3.20 20.22
CA LEU A 277 -2.51 -3.15 20.45
C LEU A 277 -2.84 -1.97 21.36
N ARG A 278 -3.52 -0.95 20.85
CA ARG A 278 -4.06 0.14 21.67
C ARG A 278 -5.45 -0.20 22.19
N THR A 279 -5.55 -0.52 23.48
CA THR A 279 -6.81 -0.90 24.15
C THR A 279 -7.42 0.24 24.98
N GLY A 280 -6.92 1.46 24.89
CA GLY A 280 -7.43 2.60 25.67
C GLY A 280 -8.88 2.96 25.33
N ALA A 281 -9.65 3.45 26.33
CA ALA A 281 -11.07 3.80 26.20
C ALA A 281 -11.36 4.72 25.00
N ALA A 282 -10.48 5.69 24.72
CA ALA A 282 -10.59 6.56 23.57
C ALA A 282 -10.46 5.82 22.21
N SER A 283 -9.64 4.76 22.16
CA SER A 283 -9.49 3.93 20.95
C SER A 283 -10.74 3.08 20.72
N LEU A 284 -11.28 2.50 21.78
CA LEU A 284 -12.53 1.71 21.74
C LEU A 284 -13.75 2.59 21.38
N ALA A 285 -13.85 3.79 21.97
CA ALA A 285 -14.91 4.74 21.62
C ALA A 285 -14.84 5.16 20.14
N ARG A 286 -13.65 5.45 19.62
CA ARG A 286 -13.45 5.74 18.18
C ARG A 286 -13.81 4.55 17.30
N ALA A 287 -13.47 3.34 17.73
CA ALA A 287 -13.83 2.12 17.00
C ALA A 287 -15.35 1.94 16.91
N ALA A 288 -16.06 2.17 18.00
CA ALA A 288 -17.53 2.08 18.07
C ALA A 288 -18.22 3.15 17.22
N LEU A 289 -17.68 4.37 17.16
CA LEU A 289 -18.25 5.48 16.39
C LEU A 289 -17.91 5.42 14.88
N ARG A 290 -16.91 4.67 14.48
CA ARG A 290 -16.42 4.59 13.09
C ARG A 290 -17.47 4.21 12.05
N PRO A 291 -18.40 3.26 12.30
CA PRO A 291 -19.49 2.94 11.37
C PRO A 291 -20.49 4.07 11.17
N LEU A 292 -20.69 4.92 12.20
CA LEU A 292 -21.64 6.04 12.19
C LEU A 292 -21.05 7.30 11.54
N GLN A 293 -19.74 7.43 11.54
CA GLN A 293 -19.02 8.53 10.93
C GLN A 293 -18.71 8.21 9.46
N SER A 294 -19.75 8.11 8.68
CA SER A 294 -19.63 7.98 7.24
C SER A 294 -19.11 9.29 6.66
N THR A 295 -17.83 9.28 6.24
CA THR A 295 -17.53 9.72 4.90
C THR A 295 -17.25 11.17 4.56
N SER A 296 -17.21 12.12 5.43
CA SER A 296 -16.78 13.46 5.05
C SER A 296 -15.29 13.68 5.38
N GLY A 297 -14.47 13.57 4.35
CA GLY A 297 -13.17 14.23 4.24
C GLY A 297 -12.12 14.01 5.33
N ASP A 298 -11.36 15.03 5.58
CA ASP A 298 -10.16 15.05 6.43
C ASP A 298 -10.43 14.91 7.94
N GLU A 299 -11.65 15.10 8.41
CA GLU A 299 -12.00 15.07 9.84
C GLU A 299 -11.79 13.71 10.52
N LEU A 300 -11.81 12.61 9.76
CA LEU A 300 -11.57 11.24 10.24
C LEU A 300 -10.16 10.73 9.95
N SER A 301 -9.27 11.59 9.57
CA SER A 301 -7.88 11.22 9.33
C SER A 301 -7.21 10.74 10.61
N PRO A 302 -6.57 9.57 10.59
CA PRO A 302 -5.82 9.09 11.74
C PRO A 302 -4.74 10.12 12.10
N GLN A 303 -4.64 10.43 13.40
CA GLN A 303 -3.63 11.36 13.89
C GLN A 303 -2.30 10.64 14.07
N PRO A 304 -1.16 11.29 13.79
CA PRO A 304 0.15 10.73 14.06
C PRO A 304 0.39 10.55 15.57
N SER A 305 1.20 9.57 15.92
CA SER A 305 1.69 9.40 17.29
C SER A 305 2.88 10.32 17.51
N PHE A 306 2.81 11.22 18.49
CA PHE A 306 3.93 12.13 18.82
C PHE A 306 5.16 11.37 19.31
N ASP A 307 4.98 10.24 20.01
CA ASP A 307 6.09 9.38 20.43
C ASP A 307 6.80 8.74 19.23
N ASP A 308 6.05 8.38 18.18
CA ASP A 308 6.63 7.84 16.96
C ASP A 308 7.32 8.93 16.14
N VAL A 309 6.78 10.14 16.12
CA VAL A 309 7.44 11.30 15.51
C VAL A 309 8.80 11.55 16.15
N ARG A 310 8.83 11.66 17.48
CA ARG A 310 10.07 11.85 18.24
C ARG A 310 11.06 10.72 17.98
N PHE A 311 10.60 9.47 18.07
CA PHE A 311 11.42 8.29 17.79
C PHE A 311 12.05 8.35 16.38
N CYS A 312 11.28 8.68 15.35
CA CYS A 312 11.79 8.77 13.98
C CYS A 312 12.87 9.82 13.82
N LEU A 313 12.69 11.01 14.42
CA LEU A 313 13.67 12.10 14.35
C LEU A 313 14.96 11.75 15.10
N GLU A 314 14.83 11.23 16.33
CA GLU A 314 15.98 10.79 17.15
C GLU A 314 16.77 9.67 16.44
N ARG A 315 16.07 8.70 15.82
CA ARG A 315 16.73 7.61 15.08
C ARG A 315 17.40 8.09 13.80
N ALA A 316 16.79 9.00 13.06
CA ALA A 316 17.41 9.58 11.87
C ALA A 316 18.69 10.33 12.24
N GLN A 317 18.65 11.14 13.30
CA GLN A 317 19.83 11.87 13.79
C GLN A 317 20.93 10.93 14.32
N ARG A 318 20.56 9.83 14.97
CA ARG A 318 21.50 8.80 15.41
C ARG A 318 22.14 8.07 14.23
N TYR A 319 21.35 7.70 13.20
CA TYR A 319 21.88 7.00 12.04
C TYR A 319 22.74 7.89 11.15
N PHE A 320 22.43 9.18 11.06
CA PHE A 320 23.12 10.15 10.24
C PHE A 320 23.60 11.36 11.08
N PRO A 321 24.63 11.17 11.93
CA PRO A 321 25.10 12.24 12.83
C PRO A 321 25.57 13.51 12.07
N SER A 322 26.03 13.35 10.83
CA SER A 322 26.47 14.46 9.98
C SER A 322 25.35 15.43 9.61
N LEU A 323 24.08 15.03 9.72
CA LEU A 323 22.95 15.92 9.46
C LEU A 323 22.70 16.96 10.57
N GLY A 324 23.32 16.78 11.75
CA GLY A 324 23.03 17.62 12.91
C GLY A 324 21.57 17.50 13.36
N GLU A 325 20.90 18.62 13.58
CA GLU A 325 19.50 18.65 14.00
C GLU A 325 18.56 18.35 12.83
N VAL A 326 17.83 17.22 12.91
CA VAL A 326 16.80 16.85 11.93
C VAL A 326 15.44 17.42 12.38
N ARG A 327 14.92 18.43 11.67
CA ARG A 327 13.71 19.14 12.06
C ARG A 327 12.46 18.58 11.40
N LEU A 328 11.37 18.55 12.16
CA LEU A 328 10.05 18.17 11.66
C LEU A 328 9.47 19.26 10.75
N ARG A 329 9.10 18.88 9.53
CA ARG A 329 8.26 19.69 8.64
C ARG A 329 6.78 19.35 8.78
N ARG A 330 6.47 18.06 8.75
CA ARG A 330 5.10 17.54 8.84
C ARG A 330 5.07 16.10 9.33
N ALA A 331 4.01 15.73 10.05
CA ALA A 331 3.70 14.34 10.35
C ALA A 331 2.24 14.02 10.04
N TRP A 332 1.97 12.77 9.69
CA TRP A 332 0.63 12.24 9.50
C TRP A 332 0.60 10.76 9.83
N ALA A 333 -0.59 10.18 9.96
CA ALA A 333 -0.74 8.74 10.01
C ALA A 333 -1.43 8.22 8.76
N GLY A 334 -0.98 7.05 8.29
CA GLY A 334 -1.63 6.23 7.29
C GLY A 334 -2.28 5.00 7.91
N GLU A 335 -3.24 4.42 7.21
CA GLU A 335 -3.83 3.13 7.57
C GLU A 335 -3.49 2.12 6.47
N ILE A 336 -3.15 0.93 6.88
CA ILE A 336 -2.89 -0.23 6.01
C ILE A 336 -4.03 -1.20 6.23
N ASP A 337 -4.72 -1.62 5.18
CA ASP A 337 -5.70 -2.70 5.20
C ASP A 337 -4.97 -4.03 4.93
N ALA A 338 -4.62 -4.72 5.99
CA ALA A 338 -3.93 -6.00 5.93
C ALA A 338 -4.93 -7.14 5.76
N THR A 339 -4.56 -8.11 4.94
CA THR A 339 -5.18 -9.44 4.83
C THR A 339 -4.48 -10.43 5.76
N PRO A 340 -5.09 -11.58 6.10
CA PRO A 340 -4.48 -12.56 7.00
C PRO A 340 -3.13 -13.11 6.50
N ASP A 341 -2.95 -13.22 5.19
CA ASP A 341 -1.75 -13.72 4.51
C ASP A 341 -0.86 -12.61 3.94
N GLY A 342 -1.26 -11.35 4.08
CA GLY A 342 -0.53 -10.21 3.53
C GLY A 342 -0.64 -10.05 2.02
N LEU A 343 -1.26 -10.99 1.31
CA LEU A 343 -1.43 -10.92 -0.14
C LEU A 343 -2.60 -10.01 -0.52
N PRO A 344 -2.50 -9.28 -1.65
CA PRO A 344 -3.61 -8.52 -2.21
C PRO A 344 -4.85 -9.37 -2.50
N VAL A 345 -6.00 -8.71 -2.56
CA VAL A 345 -7.22 -9.26 -3.16
C VAL A 345 -7.42 -8.64 -4.53
N ILE A 346 -7.34 -9.45 -5.58
CA ILE A 346 -7.59 -9.07 -6.97
C ILE A 346 -8.48 -10.16 -7.56
N ASP A 347 -9.76 -9.87 -7.74
CA ASP A 347 -10.73 -10.91 -8.09
C ASP A 347 -11.93 -10.32 -8.87
N GLY A 348 -12.30 -10.96 -9.96
CA GLY A 348 -13.52 -10.66 -10.74
C GLY A 348 -14.55 -11.78 -10.73
N ARG A 349 -14.30 -12.87 -9.98
CA ARG A 349 -15.15 -14.07 -9.93
C ARG A 349 -15.69 -14.38 -8.54
N GLY A 350 -15.13 -13.73 -7.52
CA GLY A 350 -15.47 -13.97 -6.10
C GLY A 350 -16.71 -13.24 -5.60
N GLY A 351 -17.57 -12.72 -6.49
CA GLY A 351 -18.78 -11.97 -6.14
C GLY A 351 -19.83 -11.98 -7.24
N PRO A 352 -20.82 -11.09 -7.15
CA PRO A 352 -21.82 -10.88 -8.20
C PRO A 352 -21.17 -10.59 -9.54
N GLY A 353 -21.81 -11.03 -10.65
CA GLY A 353 -21.32 -10.74 -11.99
C GLY A 353 -21.13 -9.23 -12.20
N GLY A 354 -20.03 -8.82 -12.83
CA GLY A 354 -19.68 -7.41 -13.02
C GLY A 354 -19.01 -6.72 -11.81
N LEU A 355 -18.78 -7.43 -10.70
CA LEU A 355 -17.99 -6.89 -9.57
C LEU A 355 -16.53 -7.29 -9.71
N VAL A 356 -15.64 -6.32 -9.82
CA VAL A 356 -14.18 -6.51 -9.79
C VAL A 356 -13.62 -5.91 -8.51
N ILE A 357 -12.85 -6.69 -7.76
CA ILE A 357 -12.31 -6.28 -6.45
C ILE A 357 -10.80 -6.11 -6.55
N ALA A 358 -10.30 -4.95 -6.09
CA ALA A 358 -8.88 -4.65 -5.94
C ALA A 358 -8.66 -4.01 -4.57
N ALA A 359 -8.33 -4.81 -3.55
CA ALA A 359 -8.31 -4.38 -2.15
C ALA A 359 -7.32 -5.19 -1.30
N GLY A 360 -7.26 -4.91 0.00
CA GLY A 360 -6.46 -5.68 0.96
C GLY A 360 -4.98 -5.70 0.60
N MET A 361 -4.44 -4.58 0.15
CA MET A 361 -3.10 -4.50 -0.42
C MET A 361 -1.98 -4.60 0.62
N SER A 362 -2.27 -4.72 1.89
CA SER A 362 -1.29 -4.96 2.97
C SER A 362 -0.06 -4.03 2.94
N GLY A 363 -0.25 -2.79 2.46
CA GLY A 363 0.82 -1.79 2.28
C GLY A 363 1.52 -1.84 0.90
N HIS A 364 1.13 -2.72 -0.01
CA HIS A 364 1.78 -2.93 -1.31
C HIS A 364 1.15 -2.16 -2.47
N GLY A 365 -0.06 -1.63 -2.28
CA GLY A 365 -0.90 -1.10 -3.36
C GLY A 365 -0.33 0.08 -4.14
N PHE A 366 0.60 0.85 -3.57
CA PHE A 366 1.25 1.95 -4.29
C PHE A 366 2.13 1.41 -5.42
N GLY A 367 3.07 0.53 -5.08
CA GLY A 367 3.99 -0.07 -6.06
C GLY A 367 3.29 -0.91 -7.11
N LEU A 368 2.26 -1.68 -6.72
CA LEU A 368 1.51 -2.56 -7.63
C LEU A 368 0.52 -1.82 -8.54
N ALA A 369 0.16 -0.58 -8.22
CA ALA A 369 -0.96 0.10 -8.87
C ALA A 369 -0.95 0.07 -10.40
N PRO A 370 0.15 0.32 -11.11
CA PRO A 370 0.15 0.33 -12.57
C PRO A 370 -0.23 -1.03 -13.19
N VAL A 371 0.19 -2.14 -12.56
CA VAL A 371 -0.11 -3.49 -13.04
C VAL A 371 -1.50 -3.94 -12.62
N VAL A 372 -1.91 -3.63 -11.38
CA VAL A 372 -3.26 -3.95 -10.91
C VAL A 372 -4.32 -3.23 -11.77
N GLY A 373 -4.05 -1.99 -12.19
CA GLY A 373 -4.94 -1.27 -13.12
C GLY A 373 -5.15 -2.05 -14.41
N ASN A 374 -4.07 -2.57 -15.00
CA ASN A 374 -4.13 -3.38 -16.20
C ASN A 374 -4.90 -4.70 -15.99
N ILE A 375 -4.58 -5.43 -14.91
CA ILE A 375 -5.29 -6.67 -14.54
C ILE A 375 -6.79 -6.42 -14.35
N VAL A 376 -7.18 -5.35 -13.68
CA VAL A 376 -8.59 -4.96 -13.51
C VAL A 376 -9.26 -4.69 -14.86
N ALA A 377 -8.56 -4.05 -15.78
CA ALA A 377 -9.08 -3.80 -17.11
C ALA A 377 -9.24 -5.10 -17.92
N ASP A 378 -8.27 -6.02 -17.84
CA ASP A 378 -8.37 -7.35 -18.47
C ASP A 378 -9.61 -8.11 -17.95
N ILE A 379 -9.78 -8.16 -16.62
CA ILE A 379 -10.95 -8.81 -16.00
C ILE A 379 -12.26 -8.15 -16.46
N ALA A 380 -12.31 -6.83 -16.52
CA ALA A 380 -13.51 -6.08 -16.90
C ALA A 380 -13.92 -6.36 -18.35
N GLU A 381 -12.97 -6.61 -19.25
CA GLU A 381 -13.21 -6.99 -20.64
C GLU A 381 -13.42 -8.50 -20.83
N GLY A 382 -13.32 -9.31 -19.76
CA GLY A 382 -13.41 -10.76 -19.84
C GLY A 382 -12.16 -11.42 -20.42
N ALA A 383 -11.04 -10.70 -20.50
CA ALA A 383 -9.76 -11.23 -20.93
C ALA A 383 -9.06 -11.95 -19.77
N GLU A 384 -8.18 -12.91 -20.10
CA GLU A 384 -7.33 -13.55 -19.09
C GLU A 384 -6.14 -12.63 -18.78
N PRO A 385 -5.97 -12.23 -17.51
CA PRO A 385 -4.79 -11.49 -17.08
C PRO A 385 -3.52 -12.32 -17.27
N GLY A 386 -2.43 -11.68 -17.65
CA GLY A 386 -1.14 -12.33 -17.87
C GLY A 386 -0.43 -12.84 -16.60
N PHE A 387 -1.17 -12.99 -15.49
CA PHE A 387 -0.66 -13.42 -14.18
C PHE A 387 -1.55 -14.49 -13.55
N ASP A 388 -0.96 -15.38 -12.75
CA ASP A 388 -1.74 -16.32 -11.94
C ASP A 388 -2.42 -15.57 -10.78
N LEU A 389 -3.73 -15.39 -10.88
CA LEU A 389 -4.52 -14.71 -9.85
C LEU A 389 -5.07 -15.65 -8.78
N ARG A 390 -4.84 -16.96 -8.84
CA ARG A 390 -5.33 -17.93 -7.84
C ARG A 390 -4.91 -17.57 -6.41
N PRO A 391 -3.68 -17.09 -6.12
CA PRO A 391 -3.29 -16.66 -4.79
C PRO A 391 -4.02 -15.40 -4.30
N PHE A 392 -4.62 -14.62 -5.18
CA PHE A 392 -5.21 -13.30 -4.89
C PHE A 392 -6.74 -13.30 -4.88
N ARG A 393 -7.39 -14.46 -5.14
CA ARG A 393 -8.84 -14.60 -5.14
C ARG A 393 -9.45 -14.46 -3.75
N VAL A 394 -10.68 -13.97 -3.67
CA VAL A 394 -11.44 -13.85 -2.40
C VAL A 394 -11.69 -15.23 -1.79
N ALA A 395 -12.00 -16.24 -2.63
CA ALA A 395 -12.35 -17.59 -2.19
C ALA A 395 -11.28 -18.24 -1.30
N ARG A 396 -9.98 -17.84 -1.42
CA ARG A 396 -8.89 -18.37 -0.60
C ARG A 396 -9.12 -18.23 0.91
N PHE A 397 -9.96 -17.28 1.32
CA PHE A 397 -10.30 -17.10 2.72
C PHE A 397 -11.38 -18.07 3.22
N HIS A 398 -12.06 -18.80 2.33
CA HIS A 398 -13.26 -19.58 2.65
C HIS A 398 -13.22 -21.03 2.14
N ASP A 399 -12.31 -21.36 1.24
CA ASP A 399 -12.24 -22.67 0.56
C ASP A 399 -11.27 -23.67 1.21
N GLY A 400 -10.76 -23.36 2.41
CA GLY A 400 -9.80 -24.21 3.11
C GLY A 400 -8.36 -24.08 2.63
N SER A 401 -8.07 -23.11 1.76
CA SER A 401 -6.68 -22.81 1.33
C SER A 401 -5.79 -22.53 2.54
N HIS A 402 -4.57 -23.08 2.52
CA HIS A 402 -3.56 -22.74 3.50
C HIS A 402 -3.11 -21.30 3.29
N LEU A 403 -3.25 -20.47 4.33
CA LEU A 403 -2.78 -19.08 4.32
C LEU A 403 -1.48 -19.02 5.10
N GLU A 404 -0.38 -18.73 4.41
CA GLU A 404 0.87 -18.42 5.08
C GLU A 404 0.70 -17.13 5.91
N PRO A 405 1.16 -17.10 7.17
CA PRO A 405 1.08 -15.89 7.97
C PRO A 405 1.77 -14.70 7.29
N ALA A 406 1.10 -13.56 7.22
CA ALA A 406 1.75 -12.35 6.74
C ALA A 406 2.99 -12.05 7.57
N HIS A 407 4.11 -11.84 6.92
CA HIS A 407 5.26 -11.22 7.54
C HIS A 407 5.23 -9.73 7.20
N LEU A 408 4.83 -8.92 8.17
CA LEU A 408 4.92 -7.46 8.05
C LEU A 408 6.39 -7.09 8.01
N VAL A 409 6.87 -6.83 6.84
CA VAL A 409 8.29 -6.56 6.62
C VAL A 409 8.46 -5.35 5.74
#